data_b6ed43a05e6a5e3bd13969ed43722968
#
_entry.id   b6ed43a05e6a5e3bd13969ed43722968
#
_cell.length_a   1.000
_cell.length_b   1.000
_cell.length_c   1.000
_cell.angle_alpha   90.00
_cell.angle_beta   90.00
_cell.angle_gamma   90.00
#
_symmetry.space_group_name_H-M   'P 1'
#
loop_
_entity.id
_entity.type
_entity.pdbx_description
1 polymer ?
#
loop_
_entity_poly.entity_id
_entity_poly.type
_entity_poly.pdbx_seq_one_letter_code
_entity_poly.pdbx_strand_id
1 'polypeptide(L)'
;MTLGDQKGLSSEINVTPMIDVLLVLLVVFMLSVQLRRILAVNLPPPTPERRPTRSPPQMVLELRSDGSYALNGVPVARAGLLARLRELTAGGKRQLLFVRVAPGRRYGEVVEAVDLARGAGWSGIGYMP
;
A
#
# COMPACT_ATOMS: atom_id res chain seq x y z
N MET A 1 -64.51 39.13 -23.78
CA MET A 1 -63.06 38.94 -23.62
C MET A 1 -62.84 37.76 -22.73
N THR A 2 -62.54 36.64 -23.29
CA THR A 2 -62.20 35.42 -22.59
C THR A 2 -60.70 35.45 -22.34
N LEU A 3 -60.32 35.65 -21.10
CA LEU A 3 -58.95 35.52 -20.62
C LEU A 3 -58.56 34.09 -20.74
N GLY A 4 -57.59 33.78 -21.59
CA GLY A 4 -57.06 32.49 -21.81
C GLY A 4 -56.49 31.90 -20.53
N ASP A 5 -56.96 30.74 -20.21
CA ASP A 5 -56.48 29.84 -19.21
C ASP A 5 -55.01 29.55 -19.46
N GLN A 6 -54.09 30.23 -18.80
CA GLN A 6 -52.70 29.88 -18.78
C GLN A 6 -52.58 28.60 -17.96
N LYS A 7 -52.77 27.46 -18.60
CA LYS A 7 -52.27 26.19 -18.08
C LYS A 7 -50.79 26.36 -17.89
N GLY A 8 -50.41 26.66 -16.65
CA GLY A 8 -49.04 26.61 -16.22
C GLY A 8 -48.48 25.25 -16.60
N LEU A 9 -47.45 25.28 -17.44
CA LEU A 9 -46.64 24.11 -17.73
C LEU A 9 -45.96 23.71 -16.43
N SER A 10 -46.65 22.90 -15.66
CA SER A 10 -46.01 22.19 -14.55
C SER A 10 -45.08 21.17 -15.18
N SER A 11 -43.87 21.59 -15.40
CA SER A 11 -42.77 20.71 -15.73
C SER A 11 -42.52 19.82 -14.53
N GLU A 12 -43.29 18.77 -14.39
CA GLU A 12 -43.01 17.71 -13.42
C GLU A 12 -41.72 17.05 -13.88
N ILE A 13 -40.62 17.41 -13.22
CA ILE A 13 -39.35 16.75 -13.41
C ILE A 13 -39.51 15.32 -12.89
N ASN A 14 -39.52 14.34 -13.80
CA ASN A 14 -39.53 12.94 -13.42
C ASN A 14 -38.17 12.62 -12.78
N VAL A 15 -38.12 12.47 -11.47
CA VAL A 15 -36.92 12.13 -10.70
C VAL A 15 -36.59 10.65 -10.70
N THR A 16 -37.45 9.81 -11.29
CA THR A 16 -37.23 8.35 -11.32
C THR A 16 -35.92 7.93 -11.97
N PRO A 17 -35.48 8.49 -13.13
CA PRO A 17 -34.18 8.18 -13.71
C PRO A 17 -33.01 8.60 -12.82
N MET A 18 -33.15 9.70 -12.08
CA MET A 18 -32.11 10.17 -11.15
C MET A 18 -31.96 9.24 -9.94
N ILE A 19 -33.09 8.76 -9.37
CA ILE A 19 -33.10 7.82 -8.26
C ILE A 19 -32.48 6.49 -8.70
N ASP A 20 -32.77 6.01 -9.90
CA ASP A 20 -32.23 4.77 -10.45
C ASP A 20 -30.69 4.81 -10.57
N VAL A 21 -30.15 5.91 -11.10
CA VAL A 21 -28.69 6.11 -11.16
C VAL A 21 -28.08 6.13 -9.79
N LEU A 22 -28.69 6.80 -8.82
CA LEU A 22 -28.20 6.84 -7.44
C LEU A 22 -28.25 5.47 -6.78
N LEU A 23 -29.30 4.69 -7.01
CA LEU A 23 -29.44 3.35 -6.50
C LEU A 23 -28.38 2.41 -7.07
N VAL A 24 -28.15 2.45 -8.38
CA VAL A 24 -27.08 1.67 -9.04
C VAL A 24 -25.71 2.05 -8.50
N LEU A 25 -25.45 3.34 -8.34
CA LEU A 25 -24.20 3.82 -7.76
C LEU A 25 -23.99 3.30 -6.33
N LEU A 26 -25.04 3.34 -5.50
CA LEU A 26 -25.01 2.82 -4.14
C LEU A 26 -24.67 1.32 -4.13
N VAL A 27 -25.31 0.53 -4.98
CA VAL A 27 -25.08 -0.91 -5.08
C VAL A 27 -23.64 -1.20 -5.50
N VAL A 28 -23.11 -0.47 -6.51
CA VAL A 28 -21.72 -0.62 -6.96
C VAL A 28 -20.74 -0.30 -5.84
N PHE A 29 -20.95 0.76 -5.07
CA PHE A 29 -20.13 1.07 -3.91
C PHE A 29 -20.21 -0.01 -2.84
N MET A 30 -21.41 -0.52 -2.55
CA MET A 30 -21.57 -1.59 -1.57
C MET A 30 -20.83 -2.87 -1.97
N LEU A 31 -20.90 -3.25 -3.25
CA LEU A 31 -20.13 -4.38 -3.79
C LEU A 31 -18.63 -4.14 -3.75
N SER A 32 -18.17 -2.92 -4.08
CA SER A 32 -16.76 -2.57 -4.06
C SER A 32 -16.14 -2.66 -2.65
N VAL A 33 -16.90 -2.29 -1.62
CA VAL A 33 -16.47 -2.42 -0.22
C VAL A 33 -16.40 -3.89 0.20
N GLN A 34 -17.34 -4.72 -0.24
CA GLN A 34 -17.33 -6.14 0.08
C GLN A 34 -16.18 -6.88 -0.61
N LEU A 35 -15.87 -6.54 -1.86
CA LEU A 35 -14.72 -7.12 -2.57
C LEU A 35 -13.39 -6.89 -1.83
N ARG A 36 -13.21 -5.72 -1.23
CA ARG A 36 -12.01 -5.44 -0.42
C ARG A 36 -11.91 -6.34 0.82
N ARG A 37 -13.04 -6.73 1.40
CA ARG A 37 -13.06 -7.66 2.55
C ARG A 37 -12.76 -9.11 2.14
N ILE A 38 -13.13 -9.52 0.93
CA ILE A 38 -12.84 -10.86 0.41
C ILE A 38 -11.36 -11.00 0.08
N LEU A 39 -10.71 -9.91 -0.34
CA LEU A 39 -9.26 -9.87 -0.57
C LEU A 39 -8.44 -9.74 0.73
N ALA A 40 -9.07 -9.41 1.85
CA ALA A 40 -8.48 -9.62 3.16
C ALA A 40 -8.51 -11.12 3.42
N VAL A 41 -7.46 -11.81 3.01
CA VAL A 41 -7.23 -13.23 3.28
C VAL A 41 -7.43 -13.44 4.78
N ASN A 42 -8.48 -14.15 5.15
CA ASN A 42 -8.65 -14.70 6.47
C ASN A 42 -7.51 -15.70 6.69
N LEU A 43 -6.40 -15.22 7.20
CA LEU A 43 -5.39 -16.11 7.74
C LEU A 43 -6.03 -16.81 8.93
N PRO A 44 -6.20 -18.14 8.89
CA PRO A 44 -6.65 -18.87 10.06
C PRO A 44 -5.69 -18.54 11.22
N PRO A 45 -6.19 -18.46 12.46
CA PRO A 45 -5.34 -18.22 13.61
C PRO A 45 -4.20 -19.25 13.59
N PRO A 46 -2.97 -18.83 13.88
CA PRO A 46 -1.84 -19.73 13.87
C PRO A 46 -2.11 -20.87 14.83
N THR A 47 -2.32 -22.05 14.29
CA THR A 47 -2.31 -23.30 15.07
C THR A 47 -0.92 -23.43 15.67
N PRO A 48 -0.78 -23.69 17.00
CA PRO A 48 0.51 -23.64 17.69
C PRO A 48 1.53 -24.67 17.25
N GLU A 49 1.25 -25.50 16.24
CA GLU A 49 2.13 -26.60 15.82
C GLU A 49 2.55 -26.58 14.35
N ARG A 50 2.30 -25.52 13.60
CA ARG A 50 2.90 -25.41 12.28
C ARG A 50 4.23 -24.70 12.38
N ARG A 51 5.32 -25.51 12.35
CA ARG A 51 6.66 -25.02 12.05
C ARG A 51 6.55 -23.92 10.97
N PRO A 52 7.19 -22.77 11.17
CA PRO A 52 7.13 -21.71 10.17
C PRO A 52 7.59 -22.30 8.85
N THR A 53 6.65 -22.47 7.91
CA THR A 53 7.00 -22.58 6.49
C THR A 53 7.85 -21.35 6.27
N ARG A 54 9.13 -21.56 5.98
CA ARG A 54 10.11 -20.50 5.74
C ARG A 54 9.52 -19.54 4.71
N SER A 55 8.86 -18.49 5.21
CA SER A 55 8.69 -17.31 4.40
C SER A 55 10.07 -16.98 3.84
N PRO A 56 10.20 -16.67 2.54
CA PRO A 56 11.50 -16.27 2.03
C PRO A 56 12.06 -15.22 2.97
N PRO A 57 13.33 -15.32 3.37
CA PRO A 57 13.91 -14.43 4.37
C PRO A 57 13.69 -12.99 3.91
N GLN A 58 12.80 -12.30 4.60
CA GLN A 58 12.50 -10.92 4.34
C GLN A 58 13.62 -10.09 4.96
N MET A 59 14.23 -9.24 4.15
CA MET A 59 15.22 -8.30 4.63
C MET A 59 14.53 -6.95 4.87
N VAL A 60 14.73 -6.36 6.03
CA VAL A 60 14.16 -5.05 6.38
C VAL A 60 15.28 -4.05 6.56
N LEU A 61 15.29 -3.01 5.71
CA LEU A 61 16.12 -1.84 5.88
C LEU A 61 15.33 -0.77 6.62
N GLU A 62 15.78 -0.41 7.80
CA GLU A 62 15.14 0.59 8.64
C GLU A 62 15.90 1.90 8.58
N LEU A 63 15.19 2.99 8.30
CA LEU A 63 15.67 4.35 8.48
C LEU A 63 15.06 4.90 9.77
N ARG A 64 15.87 5.03 10.81
CA ARG A 64 15.44 5.44 12.15
C ARG A 64 15.21 6.95 12.24
N SER A 65 14.56 7.35 13.31
CA SER A 65 14.25 8.78 13.58
C SER A 65 15.51 9.65 13.74
N ASP A 66 16.62 9.08 14.17
CA ASP A 66 17.93 9.74 14.29
C ASP A 66 18.72 9.81 12.97
N GLY A 67 18.20 9.25 11.87
CA GLY A 67 18.86 9.20 10.57
C GLY A 67 19.81 8.02 10.40
N SER A 68 19.93 7.15 11.39
CA SER A 68 20.73 5.93 11.28
C SER A 68 20.01 4.84 10.52
N TYR A 69 20.78 3.97 9.88
CA TYR A 69 20.26 2.78 9.20
C TYR A 69 20.40 1.54 10.05
N ALA A 70 19.45 0.63 9.93
CA ALA A 70 19.55 -0.71 10.50
C ALA A 70 19.05 -1.76 9.50
N LEU A 71 19.71 -2.91 9.46
CA LEU A 71 19.29 -4.08 8.67
C LEU A 71 18.82 -5.17 9.64
N ASN A 72 17.54 -5.54 9.54
CA ASN A 72 16.91 -6.50 10.46
C ASN A 72 17.18 -6.18 11.95
N GLY A 73 17.10 -4.89 12.30
CA GLY A 73 17.36 -4.41 13.66
C GLY A 73 18.84 -4.19 14.02
N VAL A 74 19.77 -4.66 13.18
CA VAL A 74 21.22 -4.45 13.42
C VAL A 74 21.65 -3.10 12.83
N PRO A 75 22.17 -2.17 13.64
CA PRO A 75 22.58 -0.87 13.17
C PRO A 75 23.76 -1.00 12.17
N VAL A 76 23.66 -0.25 11.06
CA VAL A 76 24.68 -0.22 10.01
C VAL A 76 25.05 1.22 9.71
N ALA A 77 26.35 1.51 9.66
CA ALA A 77 26.82 2.83 9.27
C ALA A 77 26.49 3.11 7.78
N ARG A 78 26.09 4.34 7.47
CA ARG A 78 25.76 4.76 6.10
C ARG A 78 26.87 4.43 5.09
N ALA A 79 28.11 4.63 5.47
CA ALA A 79 29.28 4.34 4.61
C ALA A 79 29.41 2.84 4.28
N GLY A 80 29.01 1.95 5.17
CA GLY A 80 29.07 0.50 4.98
C GLY A 80 27.80 -0.13 4.42
N LEU A 81 26.72 0.64 4.32
CA LEU A 81 25.39 0.11 3.96
C LEU A 81 25.38 -0.53 2.56
N LEU A 82 25.97 0.16 1.58
CA LEU A 82 26.04 -0.34 0.19
C LEU A 82 26.82 -1.65 0.10
N ALA A 83 27.98 -1.74 0.78
CA ALA A 83 28.79 -2.94 0.79
C ALA A 83 28.02 -4.11 1.46
N ARG A 84 27.35 -3.84 2.57
CA ARG A 84 26.56 -4.85 3.28
C ARG A 84 25.38 -5.35 2.48
N LEU A 85 24.67 -4.46 1.79
CA LEU A 85 23.56 -4.81 0.91
C LEU A 85 24.04 -5.65 -0.28
N ARG A 86 25.19 -5.34 -0.88
CA ARG A 86 25.80 -6.13 -1.95
C ARG A 86 26.21 -7.53 -1.51
N GLU A 87 26.79 -7.64 -0.34
CA GLU A 87 27.17 -8.93 0.24
C GLU A 87 25.95 -9.85 0.39
N LEU A 88 24.83 -9.31 0.85
CA LEU A 88 23.58 -10.04 1.01
C LEU A 88 22.94 -10.44 -0.33
N THR A 89 23.12 -9.62 -1.37
CA THR A 89 22.61 -9.92 -2.71
C THR A 89 23.45 -10.99 -3.41
N ALA A 90 24.75 -11.05 -3.15
CA ALA A 90 25.67 -12.01 -3.75
C ALA A 90 25.33 -13.47 -3.45
N GLY A 91 24.55 -13.73 -2.41
CA GLY A 91 24.06 -15.06 -2.05
C GLY A 91 23.04 -15.68 -3.00
N GLY A 92 22.67 -15.02 -4.12
CA GLY A 92 21.83 -15.56 -5.20
C GLY A 92 20.36 -15.83 -4.85
N LYS A 93 19.93 -15.54 -3.63
CA LYS A 93 18.54 -15.71 -3.22
C LYS A 93 17.77 -14.46 -3.63
N ARG A 94 16.72 -14.64 -4.43
CA ARG A 94 15.72 -13.59 -4.69
C ARG A 94 15.01 -13.25 -3.38
N GLN A 95 15.55 -12.29 -2.65
CA GLN A 95 14.97 -11.78 -1.42
C GLN A 95 14.27 -10.45 -1.72
N LEU A 96 13.16 -10.23 -1.04
CA LEU A 96 12.49 -8.93 -1.05
C LEU A 96 13.11 -8.07 0.05
N LEU A 97 13.50 -6.86 -0.30
CA LEU A 97 13.95 -5.85 0.65
C LEU A 97 12.77 -4.94 0.99
N PHE A 98 12.42 -4.85 2.24
CA PHE A 98 11.43 -3.90 2.71
C PHE A 98 12.13 -2.69 3.32
N VAL A 99 11.76 -1.50 2.88
CA VAL A 99 12.26 -0.26 3.46
C VAL A 99 11.22 0.25 4.44
N ARG A 100 11.58 0.32 5.71
CA ARG A 100 10.79 0.91 6.79
C ARG A 100 11.39 2.25 7.17
N VAL A 101 10.55 3.27 7.28
CA VAL A 101 10.99 4.63 7.58
C VAL A 101 10.29 5.14 8.83
N ALA A 102 11.05 5.68 9.75
CA ALA A 102 10.50 6.30 10.95
C ALA A 102 9.64 7.53 10.59
N PRO A 103 8.57 7.79 11.33
CA PRO A 103 7.74 8.98 11.13
C PRO A 103 8.55 10.27 11.18
N GLY A 104 8.17 11.25 10.35
CA GLY A 104 8.80 12.57 10.35
C GLY A 104 10.09 12.69 9.51
N ARG A 105 10.52 11.63 8.83
CA ARG A 105 11.66 11.69 7.90
C ARG A 105 11.25 12.28 6.57
N ARG A 106 12.22 12.94 5.90
CA ARG A 106 11.99 13.56 4.59
C ARG A 106 11.88 12.51 3.49
N TYR A 107 10.99 12.73 2.54
CA TYR A 107 10.83 11.83 1.39
C TYR A 107 12.14 11.60 0.61
N GLY A 108 13.01 12.62 0.50
CA GLY A 108 14.30 12.48 -0.15
C GLY A 108 15.20 11.41 0.49
N GLU A 109 15.12 11.22 1.80
CA GLU A 109 15.89 10.20 2.51
C GLU A 109 15.37 8.78 2.21
N VAL A 110 14.07 8.66 2.00
CA VAL A 110 13.45 7.40 1.56
C VAL A 110 13.94 7.04 0.16
N VAL A 111 13.95 8.00 -0.75
CA VAL A 111 14.46 7.83 -2.12
C VAL A 111 15.93 7.43 -2.10
N GLU A 112 16.73 8.07 -1.27
CA GLU A 112 18.15 7.74 -1.12
C GLU A 112 18.35 6.30 -0.63
N ALA A 113 17.57 5.85 0.35
CA ALA A 113 17.62 4.48 0.85
C ALA A 113 17.27 3.45 -0.23
N VAL A 114 16.24 3.75 -1.03
CA VAL A 114 15.84 2.92 -2.17
C VAL A 114 16.90 2.89 -3.27
N ASP A 115 17.52 4.03 -3.57
CA ASP A 115 18.57 4.12 -4.58
C ASP A 115 19.83 3.35 -4.16
N LEU A 116 20.21 3.41 -2.90
CA LEU A 116 21.29 2.60 -2.33
C LEU A 116 20.99 1.10 -2.47
N ALA A 117 19.76 0.69 -2.19
CA ALA A 117 19.34 -0.69 -2.34
C ALA A 117 19.38 -1.15 -3.81
N ARG A 118 18.90 -0.33 -4.74
CA ARG A 118 18.98 -0.61 -6.18
C ARG A 118 20.42 -0.68 -6.67
N GLY A 119 21.26 0.23 -6.24
CA GLY A 119 22.70 0.24 -6.54
C GLY A 119 23.43 -0.99 -5.99
N ALA A 120 22.89 -1.63 -4.95
CA ALA A 120 23.39 -2.89 -4.41
C ALA A 120 22.87 -4.14 -5.16
N GLY A 121 21.98 -3.98 -6.16
CA GLY A 121 21.46 -5.08 -6.97
C GLY A 121 20.10 -5.64 -6.50
N TRP A 122 19.42 -4.97 -5.58
CA TRP A 122 18.08 -5.39 -5.17
C TRP A 122 17.03 -4.99 -6.21
N SER A 123 16.36 -5.97 -6.79
CA SER A 123 15.31 -5.77 -7.80
C SER A 123 13.91 -5.70 -7.20
N GLY A 124 13.67 -6.41 -6.10
CA GLY A 124 12.40 -6.41 -5.38
C GLY A 124 12.49 -5.53 -4.12
N ILE A 125 11.96 -4.30 -4.17
CA ILE A 125 11.95 -3.38 -3.03
C ILE A 125 10.52 -3.02 -2.71
N GLY A 126 10.08 -3.30 -1.48
CA GLY A 126 8.80 -2.93 -0.92
C GLY A 126 8.94 -1.80 0.10
N TYR A 127 7.91 -0.98 0.24
CA TYR A 127 7.82 0.02 1.30
C TYR A 127 6.92 -0.50 2.42
N MET A 128 7.35 -0.31 3.65
CA MET A 128 6.59 -0.65 4.85
C MET A 128 6.43 0.62 5.70
N PRO A 129 5.19 1.09 5.90
CA PRO A 129 4.93 2.29 6.70
C PRO A 129 5.23 2.07 8.19
#